data_9a4406c4221675b3c6017c4ebb2d72c9
#
_entry.id   9a4406c4221675b3c6017c4ebb2d72c9
#
_cell.length_a   1.000
_cell.length_b   1.000
_cell.length_c   1.000
_cell.angle_alpha   90.00
_cell.angle_beta   90.00
_cell.angle_gamma   90.00
#
_symmetry.space_group_name_H-M   'P 1'
#
loop_
_entity.id
_entity.type
_entity.pdbx_description
1 polymer ?
#
loop_
_entity_poly.entity_id
_entity_poly.type
_entity_poly.pdbx_seq_one_letter_code
_entity_poly.pdbx_strand_id
1 'polypeptide(L)'
;MDDAVRQTALLLGDITGRSRVAVRMMTAVLGERDVEVLSLPTALISNTLNLGRHSALDTTDYLLSSLKTWEEIGLAWDAVHIGYITGSAQAKALGEIADAQREKGRLVVLDPILGDNGRRYNSVSDDQMEGMKLLAAHTDLITPNLTEAALLSGTAYEEALTGERNQAMLSALSGGGARSVLVTSARGANGGHAMIGYDAESKEAFEIPYEPLPVSRGGTGDLFSAVMLKLLMVRMPLADAAQFAGYAVEGELRKEKSRILPDLSL
;
A
#
# COMPACT_ATOMS: atom_id res chain seq x y z
N MET A 1 0.74 -28.69 -21.67
CA MET A 1 1.22 -27.63 -20.80
C MET A 1 -0.03 -27.06 -20.16
N ASP A 2 -0.21 -27.27 -18.86
CA ASP A 2 -1.32 -26.67 -18.14
C ASP A 2 -1.22 -25.16 -18.28
N ASP A 3 -2.17 -24.55 -18.98
CA ASP A 3 -2.43 -23.12 -18.90
C ASP A 3 -2.99 -22.84 -17.48
N ALA A 4 -2.09 -22.81 -16.50
CA ALA A 4 -2.46 -22.29 -15.20
C ALA A 4 -2.94 -20.84 -15.45
N VAL A 5 -4.21 -20.57 -15.16
CA VAL A 5 -4.80 -19.24 -15.33
C VAL A 5 -3.93 -18.27 -14.54
N ARG A 6 -3.18 -17.47 -15.27
CA ARG A 6 -2.26 -16.49 -14.69
C ARG A 6 -3.08 -15.37 -14.06
N GLN A 7 -2.90 -15.14 -12.76
CA GLN A 7 -3.60 -14.05 -12.09
C GLN A 7 -3.10 -12.70 -12.61
N THR A 8 -4.00 -11.74 -12.74
CA THR A 8 -3.72 -10.40 -13.24
C THR A 8 -3.99 -9.35 -12.17
N ALA A 9 -3.02 -8.48 -11.91
CA ALA A 9 -3.14 -7.35 -11.00
C ALA A 9 -3.19 -6.03 -11.77
N LEU A 10 -4.14 -5.16 -11.43
CA LEU A 10 -4.19 -3.77 -11.89
C LEU A 10 -3.52 -2.87 -10.84
N LEU A 11 -2.46 -2.17 -11.23
CA LEU A 11 -1.75 -1.20 -10.39
C LEU A 11 -2.09 0.22 -10.83
N LEU A 12 -2.65 1.01 -9.91
CA LEU A 12 -2.96 2.43 -10.06
C LEU A 12 -2.09 3.22 -9.07
N GLY A 13 -1.06 3.89 -9.56
CA GLY A 13 -0.11 4.61 -8.71
C GLY A 13 0.83 5.50 -9.51
N ASP A 14 1.74 6.20 -8.84
CA ASP A 14 2.68 7.06 -9.54
C ASP A 14 3.79 6.29 -10.28
N ILE A 15 4.28 6.91 -11.33
CA ILE A 15 5.52 6.52 -12.02
C ILE A 15 6.56 7.60 -11.79
N THR A 16 7.62 7.25 -11.04
CA THR A 16 8.74 8.16 -10.79
C THR A 16 9.80 8.06 -11.87
N GLY A 17 10.31 9.21 -12.33
CA GLY A 17 11.43 9.28 -13.28
C GLY A 17 12.76 8.77 -12.69
N ARG A 18 12.91 8.87 -11.36
CA ARG A 18 14.09 8.43 -10.62
C ARG A 18 13.71 7.39 -9.57
N SER A 19 14.57 6.37 -9.39
CA SER A 19 14.41 5.26 -8.44
C SER A 19 13.41 4.19 -8.90
N ARG A 20 13.52 3.00 -8.30
CA ARG A 20 12.57 1.89 -8.50
C ARG A 20 11.65 1.84 -7.28
N VAL A 21 10.60 2.65 -7.31
CA VAL A 21 9.56 2.72 -6.28
C VAL A 21 8.19 2.68 -6.95
N ALA A 22 7.14 2.63 -6.15
CA ALA A 22 5.74 2.64 -6.57
C ALA A 22 5.44 1.57 -7.66
N VAL A 23 4.66 1.90 -8.66
CA VAL A 23 4.27 0.97 -9.75
C VAL A 23 5.46 0.24 -10.36
N ARG A 24 6.62 0.88 -10.53
CA ARG A 24 7.82 0.25 -11.10
C ARG A 24 8.40 -0.86 -10.22
N MET A 25 8.38 -0.69 -8.90
CA MET A 25 8.81 -1.72 -7.94
C MET A 25 7.82 -2.86 -7.93
N MET A 26 6.54 -2.55 -7.76
CA MET A 26 5.49 -3.55 -7.69
C MET A 26 5.43 -4.41 -8.97
N THR A 27 5.52 -3.79 -10.14
CA THR A 27 5.55 -4.51 -11.42
C THR A 27 6.70 -5.51 -11.50
N ALA A 28 7.90 -5.11 -11.06
CA ALA A 28 9.05 -6.01 -11.04
C ALA A 28 8.82 -7.20 -10.08
N VAL A 29 8.38 -6.92 -8.86
CA VAL A 29 8.16 -7.95 -7.81
C VAL A 29 7.04 -8.92 -8.19
N LEU A 30 5.92 -8.43 -8.72
CA LEU A 30 4.79 -9.26 -9.12
C LEU A 30 5.12 -10.10 -10.37
N GLY A 31 5.80 -9.51 -11.36
CA GLY A 31 6.21 -10.20 -12.58
C GLY A 31 7.14 -11.39 -12.31
N GLU A 32 8.07 -11.26 -11.35
CA GLU A 32 8.92 -12.36 -10.89
C GLU A 32 8.13 -13.48 -10.19
N ARG A 33 6.87 -13.26 -9.84
CA ARG A 33 5.98 -14.18 -9.13
C ARG A 33 4.84 -14.70 -9.99
N ASP A 34 5.00 -14.69 -11.31
CA ASP A 34 4.03 -15.16 -12.29
C ASP A 34 2.65 -14.49 -12.25
N VAL A 35 2.61 -13.21 -11.84
CA VAL A 35 1.43 -12.36 -11.95
C VAL A 35 1.55 -11.51 -13.20
N GLU A 36 0.51 -11.49 -14.02
CA GLU A 36 0.40 -10.49 -15.07
C GLU A 36 0.08 -9.13 -14.45
N VAL A 37 0.76 -8.08 -14.90
CA VAL A 37 0.58 -6.74 -14.35
C VAL A 37 0.10 -5.78 -15.41
N LEU A 38 -1.10 -5.26 -15.21
CA LEU A 38 -1.61 -4.08 -15.88
C LEU A 38 -1.32 -2.86 -15.00
N SER A 39 -0.83 -1.78 -15.56
CA SER A 39 -0.51 -0.59 -14.77
C SER A 39 -0.89 0.70 -15.48
N LEU A 40 -1.55 1.59 -14.74
CA LEU A 40 -1.88 2.94 -15.18
C LEU A 40 -1.37 3.97 -14.18
N PRO A 41 -0.63 4.99 -14.64
CA PRO A 41 -0.17 6.03 -13.74
C PRO A 41 -1.34 6.90 -13.25
N THR A 42 -1.35 7.19 -11.94
CA THR A 42 -2.15 8.27 -11.34
C THR A 42 -1.45 9.61 -11.49
N ALA A 43 -0.10 9.57 -11.52
CA ALA A 43 0.75 10.71 -11.80
C ALA A 43 2.08 10.26 -12.42
N LEU A 44 2.68 11.13 -13.24
CA LEU A 44 4.09 11.06 -13.58
C LEU A 44 4.86 12.03 -12.67
N ILE A 45 5.81 11.54 -11.90
CA ILE A 45 6.57 12.34 -10.93
C ILE A 45 8.05 12.28 -11.27
N SER A 46 8.73 13.45 -11.31
CA SER A 46 10.13 13.54 -11.72
C SER A 46 11.09 12.74 -10.81
N ASN A 47 10.78 12.66 -9.52
CA ASN A 47 11.59 12.00 -8.48
C ASN A 47 10.77 11.68 -7.23
N THR A 48 11.31 10.90 -6.32
CA THR A 48 10.65 10.49 -5.08
C THR A 48 10.31 11.68 -4.17
N LEU A 49 9.17 11.59 -3.47
CA LEU A 49 8.58 12.66 -2.65
C LEU A 49 9.48 13.10 -1.48
N ASN A 50 10.31 12.21 -0.96
CA ASN A 50 11.24 12.50 0.14
C ASN A 50 12.37 13.48 -0.22
N LEU A 51 12.57 13.79 -1.52
CA LEU A 51 13.53 14.81 -1.96
C LEU A 51 12.97 16.25 -1.87
N GLY A 52 11.73 16.42 -1.42
CA GLY A 52 11.12 17.70 -1.08
C GLY A 52 10.60 18.53 -2.25
N ARG A 53 11.25 18.48 -3.42
CA ARG A 53 10.80 19.18 -4.65
C ARG A 53 10.71 18.18 -5.81
N HIS A 54 9.63 18.26 -6.55
CA HIS A 54 9.40 17.45 -7.75
C HIS A 54 8.51 18.20 -8.74
N SER A 55 8.53 17.77 -9.99
CA SER A 55 7.49 18.09 -10.97
C SER A 55 6.54 16.90 -11.04
N ALA A 56 5.25 17.18 -11.10
CA ALA A 56 4.22 16.17 -11.25
C ALA A 56 3.29 16.51 -12.41
N LEU A 57 2.86 15.50 -13.12
CA LEU A 57 1.79 15.56 -14.11
C LEU A 57 0.65 14.67 -13.64
N ASP A 58 -0.51 15.23 -13.42
CA ASP A 58 -1.74 14.49 -13.19
C ASP A 58 -2.12 13.74 -14.49
N THR A 59 -2.46 12.47 -14.35
CA THR A 59 -2.80 11.60 -15.48
C THR A 59 -4.21 11.05 -15.39
N THR A 60 -5.11 11.70 -14.65
CA THR A 60 -6.49 11.25 -14.41
C THR A 60 -7.23 10.98 -15.71
N ASP A 61 -7.24 11.91 -16.66
CA ASP A 61 -7.96 11.74 -17.94
C ASP A 61 -7.41 10.58 -18.76
N TYR A 62 -6.07 10.43 -18.79
CA TYR A 62 -5.42 9.29 -19.43
C TYR A 62 -5.79 7.96 -18.77
N LEU A 63 -5.76 7.91 -17.44
CA LEU A 63 -6.11 6.72 -16.66
C LEU A 63 -7.56 6.29 -16.96
N LEU A 64 -8.51 7.22 -16.88
CA LEU A 64 -9.93 6.93 -17.10
C LEU A 64 -10.20 6.47 -18.55
N SER A 65 -9.60 7.14 -19.53
CA SER A 65 -9.74 6.75 -20.93
C SER A 65 -9.11 5.39 -21.22
N SER A 66 -7.98 5.08 -20.58
CA SER A 66 -7.29 3.80 -20.72
C SER A 66 -8.10 2.64 -20.12
N LEU A 67 -8.67 2.82 -18.93
CA LEU A 67 -9.55 1.82 -18.31
C LEU A 67 -10.75 1.51 -19.20
N LYS A 68 -11.40 2.55 -19.74
CA LYS A 68 -12.49 2.38 -20.68
C LYS A 68 -12.07 1.58 -21.92
N THR A 69 -10.92 1.93 -22.51
CA THR A 69 -10.38 1.20 -23.66
C THR A 69 -10.10 -0.27 -23.30
N TRP A 70 -9.55 -0.53 -22.12
CA TRP A 70 -9.25 -1.89 -21.68
C TRP A 70 -10.51 -2.73 -21.44
N GLU A 71 -11.57 -2.12 -20.92
CA GLU A 71 -12.87 -2.80 -20.80
C GLU A 71 -13.46 -3.11 -22.19
N GLU A 72 -13.39 -2.17 -23.15
CA GLU A 72 -13.88 -2.37 -24.52
C GLU A 72 -13.14 -3.49 -25.27
N ILE A 73 -11.84 -3.68 -25.02
CA ILE A 73 -11.06 -4.78 -25.62
C ILE A 73 -11.06 -6.06 -24.80
N GLY A 74 -11.83 -6.09 -23.69
CA GLY A 74 -12.03 -7.28 -22.87
C GLY A 74 -10.88 -7.65 -21.93
N LEU A 75 -9.98 -6.70 -21.59
CA LEU A 75 -8.98 -6.95 -20.55
C LEU A 75 -9.65 -7.09 -19.19
N ALA A 76 -9.18 -8.03 -18.40
CA ALA A 76 -9.68 -8.32 -17.07
C ALA A 76 -8.53 -8.45 -16.07
N TRP A 77 -8.84 -8.24 -14.80
CA TRP A 77 -7.90 -8.38 -13.69
C TRP A 77 -8.60 -8.94 -12.45
N ASP A 78 -7.85 -9.54 -11.54
CA ASP A 78 -8.38 -10.21 -10.34
C ASP A 78 -8.31 -9.33 -9.10
N ALA A 79 -7.35 -8.40 -9.08
CA ALA A 79 -7.16 -7.46 -7.96
C ALA A 79 -6.74 -6.08 -8.46
N VAL A 80 -7.03 -5.06 -7.65
CA VAL A 80 -6.63 -3.67 -7.87
C VAL A 80 -5.81 -3.20 -6.68
N HIS A 81 -4.66 -2.61 -6.95
CA HIS A 81 -3.88 -1.87 -5.97
C HIS A 81 -3.87 -0.40 -6.32
N ILE A 82 -4.20 0.46 -5.37
CA ILE A 82 -4.19 1.92 -5.52
C ILE A 82 -3.14 2.47 -4.56
N GLY A 83 -2.24 3.30 -5.06
CA GLY A 83 -1.21 3.99 -4.28
C GLY A 83 -1.43 5.50 -4.27
N TYR A 84 -0.41 6.26 -4.69
CA TYR A 84 -0.44 7.72 -4.74
C TYR A 84 -1.59 8.26 -5.60
N ILE A 85 -2.21 9.34 -5.13
CA ILE A 85 -3.24 10.11 -5.85
C ILE A 85 -2.85 11.59 -5.91
N THR A 86 -3.42 12.34 -6.85
CA THR A 86 -3.12 13.77 -7.05
C THR A 86 -4.06 14.71 -6.29
N GLY A 87 -5.24 14.25 -5.87
CA GLY A 87 -6.20 15.05 -5.12
C GLY A 87 -7.58 14.41 -5.03
N SER A 88 -8.53 15.15 -4.47
CA SER A 88 -9.88 14.68 -4.18
C SER A 88 -10.69 14.36 -5.45
N ALA A 89 -10.48 15.08 -6.54
CA ALA A 89 -11.15 14.82 -7.82
C ALA A 89 -10.75 13.44 -8.37
N GLN A 90 -9.45 13.12 -8.37
CA GLN A 90 -8.96 11.80 -8.78
C GLN A 90 -9.43 10.71 -7.80
N ALA A 91 -9.40 10.99 -6.49
CA ALA A 91 -9.89 10.06 -5.46
C ALA A 91 -11.34 9.67 -5.69
N LYS A 92 -12.20 10.62 -6.03
CA LYS A 92 -13.60 10.35 -6.35
C LYS A 92 -13.75 9.40 -7.53
N ALA A 93 -13.04 9.68 -8.63
CA ALA A 93 -13.08 8.83 -9.81
C ALA A 93 -12.54 7.41 -9.52
N LEU A 94 -11.45 7.31 -8.75
CA LEU A 94 -10.90 6.01 -8.31
C LEU A 94 -11.85 5.29 -7.35
N GLY A 95 -12.60 5.99 -6.50
CA GLY A 95 -13.62 5.42 -5.63
C GLY A 95 -14.75 4.75 -6.42
N GLU A 96 -15.25 5.42 -7.46
CA GLU A 96 -16.26 4.85 -8.35
C GLU A 96 -15.73 3.58 -9.07
N ILE A 97 -14.49 3.59 -9.50
CA ILE A 97 -13.81 2.43 -10.08
C ILE A 97 -13.68 1.33 -9.04
N ALA A 98 -13.22 1.64 -7.83
CA ALA A 98 -13.03 0.69 -6.74
C ALA A 98 -14.35 -0.03 -6.41
N ASP A 99 -15.45 0.70 -6.24
CA ASP A 99 -16.76 0.12 -5.99
C ASP A 99 -17.20 -0.82 -7.12
N ALA A 100 -17.05 -0.40 -8.38
CA ALA A 100 -17.36 -1.26 -9.54
C ALA A 100 -16.50 -2.53 -9.60
N GLN A 101 -15.24 -2.49 -9.11
CA GLN A 101 -14.40 -3.70 -9.02
C GLN A 101 -14.83 -4.62 -7.86
N ARG A 102 -15.16 -4.05 -6.71
CA ARG A 102 -15.66 -4.80 -5.54
C ARG A 102 -16.99 -5.49 -5.84
N GLU A 103 -17.90 -4.85 -6.57
CA GLU A 103 -19.15 -5.46 -7.04
C GLU A 103 -18.89 -6.69 -7.95
N LYS A 104 -17.77 -6.70 -8.69
CA LYS A 104 -17.32 -7.86 -9.48
C LYS A 104 -16.59 -8.91 -8.64
N GLY A 105 -16.50 -8.75 -7.31
CA GLY A 105 -15.80 -9.65 -6.37
C GLY A 105 -14.28 -9.57 -6.44
N ARG A 106 -13.73 -8.50 -7.01
CA ARG A 106 -12.28 -8.26 -7.09
C ARG A 106 -11.76 -7.57 -5.84
N LEU A 107 -10.60 -7.97 -5.38
CA LEU A 107 -9.94 -7.36 -4.23
C LEU A 107 -9.43 -5.95 -4.58
N VAL A 108 -9.76 -4.96 -3.76
CA VAL A 108 -9.26 -3.58 -3.89
C VAL A 108 -8.44 -3.21 -2.66
N VAL A 109 -7.16 -2.95 -2.85
CA VAL A 109 -6.19 -2.58 -1.81
C VAL A 109 -5.72 -1.15 -2.02
N LEU A 110 -5.69 -0.35 -0.96
CA LEU A 110 -5.16 1.01 -0.94
C LEU A 110 -3.91 1.08 -0.05
N ASP A 111 -2.82 1.54 -0.62
CA ASP A 111 -1.62 1.98 0.11
C ASP A 111 -1.61 3.53 0.17
N PRO A 112 -1.96 4.14 1.31
CA PRO A 112 -2.19 5.58 1.38
C PRO A 112 -0.89 6.36 1.52
N ILE A 113 -0.30 6.76 0.40
CA ILE A 113 0.99 7.47 0.36
C ILE A 113 0.83 8.92 0.80
N LEU A 114 0.97 9.17 2.11
CA LEU A 114 0.78 10.49 2.73
C LEU A 114 1.98 11.03 3.51
N GLY A 115 2.78 10.15 4.11
CA GLY A 115 3.88 10.58 4.97
C GLY A 115 4.64 9.44 5.61
N ASP A 116 5.69 9.77 6.36
CA ASP A 116 6.51 8.81 7.08
C ASP A 116 7.20 9.48 8.28
N ASN A 117 7.61 8.68 9.29
CA ASN A 117 8.36 9.13 10.48
C ASN A 117 7.67 10.31 11.21
N GLY A 118 6.35 10.24 11.40
CA GLY A 118 5.55 11.25 12.09
C GLY A 118 5.31 12.52 11.28
N ARG A 119 5.64 12.57 10.00
CA ARG A 119 5.52 13.77 9.17
C ARG A 119 4.81 13.48 7.86
N ARG A 120 3.83 14.32 7.53
CA ARG A 120 3.27 14.37 6.19
C ARG A 120 4.35 14.80 5.20
N TYR A 121 4.40 14.20 4.02
CA TYR A 121 5.29 14.65 2.95
C TYR A 121 4.95 16.10 2.56
N ASN A 122 5.95 16.95 2.40
CA ASN A 122 5.76 18.37 2.06
C ASN A 122 5.00 18.58 0.73
N SER A 123 4.99 17.58 -0.11
CA SER A 123 4.32 17.57 -1.40
C SER A 123 2.85 17.11 -1.34
N VAL A 124 2.41 16.58 -0.22
CA VAL A 124 1.02 16.15 -0.03
C VAL A 124 0.18 17.34 0.43
N SER A 125 -0.78 17.76 -0.37
CA SER A 125 -1.71 18.84 -0.07
C SER A 125 -2.84 18.40 0.88
N ASP A 126 -3.59 19.35 1.41
CA ASP A 126 -4.79 19.03 2.19
C ASP A 126 -5.87 18.38 1.30
N ASP A 127 -5.96 18.77 0.04
CA ASP A 127 -6.86 18.16 -0.94
C ASP A 127 -6.52 16.67 -1.20
N GLN A 128 -5.23 16.33 -1.30
CA GLN A 128 -4.79 14.93 -1.39
C GLN A 128 -5.12 14.14 -0.11
N MET A 129 -4.94 14.75 1.06
CA MET A 129 -5.29 14.15 2.35
C MET A 129 -6.77 13.81 2.42
N GLU A 130 -7.64 14.76 2.08
CA GLU A 130 -9.09 14.53 2.08
C GLU A 130 -9.50 13.52 1.01
N GLY A 131 -8.88 13.58 -0.16
CA GLY A 131 -9.05 12.59 -1.22
C GLY A 131 -8.70 11.17 -0.76
N MET A 132 -7.58 11.01 -0.04
CA MET A 132 -7.15 9.71 0.47
C MET A 132 -8.11 9.14 1.52
N LYS A 133 -8.63 9.99 2.44
CA LYS A 133 -9.66 9.60 3.39
C LYS A 133 -10.94 9.13 2.70
N LEU A 134 -11.36 9.86 1.67
CA LEU A 134 -12.53 9.50 0.86
C LEU A 134 -12.31 8.16 0.17
N LEU A 135 -11.19 7.99 -0.52
CA LEU A 135 -10.88 6.77 -1.27
C LEU A 135 -10.77 5.53 -0.37
N ALA A 136 -10.23 5.68 0.84
CA ALA A 136 -10.16 4.59 1.81
C ALA A 136 -11.54 3.97 2.13
N ALA A 137 -12.64 4.73 2.02
CA ALA A 137 -13.99 4.22 2.24
C ALA A 137 -14.48 3.25 1.14
N HIS A 138 -13.85 3.25 -0.02
CA HIS A 138 -14.23 2.47 -1.20
C HIS A 138 -13.37 1.21 -1.41
N THR A 139 -12.50 0.85 -0.46
CA THR A 139 -11.56 -0.26 -0.60
C THR A 139 -11.84 -1.41 0.40
N ASP A 140 -11.36 -2.61 0.09
CA ASP A 140 -11.49 -3.78 0.97
C ASP A 140 -10.41 -3.80 2.05
N LEU A 141 -9.24 -3.26 1.74
CA LEU A 141 -8.09 -3.23 2.62
C LEU A 141 -7.32 -1.92 2.45
N ILE A 142 -6.90 -1.34 3.57
CA ILE A 142 -5.92 -0.25 3.60
C ILE A 142 -4.66 -0.68 4.34
N THR A 143 -3.47 -0.25 3.85
CA THR A 143 -2.16 -0.67 4.39
C THR A 143 -1.28 0.51 4.83
N PRO A 144 -1.79 1.43 5.69
CA PRO A 144 -1.02 2.59 6.12
C PRO A 144 0.20 2.21 6.96
N ASN A 145 1.27 3.00 6.90
CA ASN A 145 2.25 3.05 7.97
C ASN A 145 1.68 3.81 9.18
N LEU A 146 2.39 3.84 10.31
CA LEU A 146 1.88 4.48 11.53
C LEU A 146 1.59 5.97 11.35
N THR A 147 2.39 6.68 10.56
CA THR A 147 2.16 8.11 10.26
C THR A 147 0.88 8.31 9.49
N GLU A 148 0.66 7.52 8.47
CA GLU A 148 -0.53 7.54 7.62
C GLU A 148 -1.77 7.11 8.41
N ALA A 149 -1.62 6.07 9.24
CA ALA A 149 -2.69 5.63 10.14
C ALA A 149 -3.13 6.73 11.11
N ALA A 150 -2.17 7.45 11.69
CA ALA A 150 -2.43 8.59 12.57
C ALA A 150 -3.14 9.74 11.82
N LEU A 151 -2.65 10.08 10.62
CA LEU A 151 -3.24 11.13 9.77
C LEU A 151 -4.67 10.79 9.32
N LEU A 152 -4.91 9.54 8.93
CA LEU A 152 -6.24 9.10 8.46
C LEU A 152 -7.25 8.93 9.59
N SER A 153 -6.81 8.43 10.75
CA SER A 153 -7.68 8.23 11.92
C SER A 153 -7.92 9.50 12.74
N GLY A 154 -7.10 10.53 12.56
CA GLY A 154 -7.08 11.72 13.40
C GLY A 154 -6.45 11.51 14.78
N THR A 155 -5.78 10.37 15.01
CA THR A 155 -5.01 10.11 16.24
C THR A 155 -3.71 10.93 16.22
N ALA A 156 -3.34 11.55 17.34
CA ALA A 156 -2.04 12.20 17.42
C ALA A 156 -0.90 11.15 17.27
N TYR A 157 0.12 11.47 16.49
CA TYR A 157 1.21 10.53 16.20
C TYR A 157 1.92 10.06 17.48
N GLU A 158 2.14 10.95 18.44
CA GLU A 158 2.76 10.67 19.74
C GLU A 158 1.92 9.68 20.55
N GLU A 159 0.60 9.75 20.49
CA GLU A 159 -0.30 8.78 21.14
C GLU A 159 -0.26 7.42 20.40
N ALA A 160 -0.15 7.42 19.08
CA ALA A 160 -0.03 6.19 18.29
C ALA A 160 1.26 5.43 18.59
N LEU A 161 2.34 6.11 19.03
CA LEU A 161 3.61 5.49 19.42
C LEU A 161 3.53 4.66 20.72
N THR A 162 2.50 4.81 21.54
CA THR A 162 2.38 4.08 22.81
C THR A 162 1.74 2.69 22.66
N GLY A 163 1.07 2.43 21.54
CA GLY A 163 0.25 1.22 21.35
C GLY A 163 -1.12 1.25 22.07
N GLU A 164 -1.32 2.17 23.03
CA GLU A 164 -2.57 2.26 23.81
C GLU A 164 -3.78 2.64 22.96
N ARG A 165 -3.55 3.27 21.80
CA ARG A 165 -4.60 3.72 20.86
C ARG A 165 -4.83 2.74 19.71
N ASN A 166 -4.14 1.62 19.64
CA ASN A 166 -4.21 0.69 18.51
C ASN A 166 -5.64 0.26 18.20
N GLN A 167 -6.41 -0.16 19.20
CA GLN A 167 -7.77 -0.61 18.96
C GLN A 167 -8.69 0.52 18.47
N ALA A 168 -8.59 1.71 19.04
CA ALA A 168 -9.37 2.87 18.61
C ALA A 168 -8.99 3.31 17.18
N MET A 169 -7.69 3.30 16.87
CA MET A 169 -7.16 3.62 15.54
C MET A 169 -7.64 2.60 14.50
N LEU A 170 -7.52 1.30 14.77
CA LEU A 170 -8.03 0.24 13.89
C LEU A 170 -9.54 0.35 13.68
N SER A 171 -10.32 0.63 14.73
CA SER A 171 -11.77 0.83 14.64
C SER A 171 -12.12 2.02 13.74
N ALA A 172 -11.45 3.15 13.91
CA ALA A 172 -11.64 4.34 13.07
C ALA A 172 -11.29 4.05 11.60
N LEU A 173 -10.13 3.43 11.35
CA LEU A 173 -9.65 3.12 10.00
C LEU A 173 -10.49 2.06 9.30
N SER A 174 -10.99 1.06 10.03
CA SER A 174 -11.86 0.03 9.46
C SER A 174 -13.28 0.52 9.16
N GLY A 175 -13.62 1.75 9.54
CA GLY A 175 -14.98 2.26 9.38
C GLY A 175 -15.99 1.45 10.21
N GLY A 176 -15.62 1.08 11.44
CA GLY A 176 -16.43 0.24 12.31
C GLY A 176 -16.49 -1.23 11.89
N GLY A 177 -15.48 -1.72 11.16
CA GLY A 177 -15.38 -3.10 10.71
C GLY A 177 -15.86 -3.36 9.27
N ALA A 178 -16.12 -2.30 8.51
CA ALA A 178 -16.56 -2.42 7.11
C ALA A 178 -15.43 -2.83 6.14
N ARG A 179 -14.17 -2.62 6.51
CA ARG A 179 -12.98 -2.99 5.71
C ARG A 179 -11.85 -3.51 6.59
N SER A 180 -10.96 -4.27 5.97
CA SER A 180 -9.71 -4.70 6.61
C SER A 180 -8.69 -3.56 6.69
N VAL A 181 -7.85 -3.59 7.72
CA VAL A 181 -6.78 -2.61 7.96
C VAL A 181 -5.53 -3.34 8.36
N LEU A 182 -4.38 -2.92 7.84
CA LEU A 182 -3.07 -3.36 8.28
C LEU A 182 -2.15 -2.16 8.46
N VAL A 183 -1.83 -1.79 9.70
CA VAL A 183 -0.82 -0.77 10.00
C VAL A 183 0.56 -1.42 10.04
N THR A 184 1.42 -1.08 9.08
CA THR A 184 2.67 -1.81 8.80
C THR A 184 3.82 -1.51 9.77
N SER A 185 3.73 -0.45 10.58
CA SER A 185 4.83 -0.01 11.46
C SER A 185 4.32 0.61 12.77
N ALA A 186 3.49 -0.15 13.48
CA ALA A 186 2.92 0.29 14.75
C ALA A 186 3.80 -0.09 15.97
N ARG A 187 3.30 0.21 17.16
CA ARG A 187 3.77 -0.32 18.43
C ARG A 187 2.79 -1.37 18.92
N GLY A 188 3.30 -2.53 19.28
CA GLY A 188 2.51 -3.57 19.88
C GLY A 188 2.13 -3.29 21.34
N ALA A 189 1.30 -4.16 21.90
CA ALA A 189 0.84 -4.04 23.28
C ALA A 189 1.98 -4.04 24.32
N ASN A 190 3.13 -4.64 23.98
CA ASN A 190 4.34 -4.65 24.80
C ASN A 190 5.26 -3.44 24.57
N GLY A 191 4.88 -2.47 23.73
CA GLY A 191 5.67 -1.32 23.32
C GLY A 191 6.75 -1.61 22.27
N GLY A 192 6.93 -2.87 21.84
CA GLY A 192 7.83 -3.26 20.75
C GLY A 192 7.28 -2.86 19.37
N HIS A 193 8.08 -3.05 18.32
CA HIS A 193 7.60 -2.86 16.97
C HIS A 193 6.67 -4.00 16.55
N ALA A 194 5.57 -3.66 15.90
CA ALA A 194 4.61 -4.62 15.39
C ALA A 194 3.90 -4.11 14.14
N MET A 195 3.44 -5.04 13.31
CA MET A 195 2.31 -4.79 12.43
C MET A 195 1.05 -5.09 13.23
N ILE A 196 0.03 -4.24 13.12
CA ILE A 196 -1.27 -4.46 13.75
C ILE A 196 -2.35 -4.44 12.68
N GLY A 197 -3.33 -5.30 12.77
CA GLY A 197 -4.37 -5.40 11.77
C GLY A 197 -5.72 -5.73 12.34
N TYR A 198 -6.73 -5.47 11.52
CA TYR A 198 -8.10 -5.94 11.67
C TYR A 198 -8.54 -6.55 10.34
N ASP A 199 -9.01 -7.77 10.39
CA ASP A 199 -9.54 -8.47 9.25
C ASP A 199 -11.08 -8.44 9.27
N ALA A 200 -11.69 -7.82 8.27
CA ALA A 200 -13.13 -7.66 8.18
C ALA A 200 -13.86 -8.97 7.85
N GLU A 201 -13.17 -9.95 7.25
CA GLU A 201 -13.75 -11.26 6.92
C GLU A 201 -13.87 -12.13 8.19
N SER A 202 -12.78 -12.29 8.95
CA SER A 202 -12.76 -13.02 10.21
C SER A 202 -13.32 -12.23 11.39
N LYS A 203 -13.39 -10.90 11.29
CA LYS A 203 -13.74 -9.93 12.34
C LYS A 203 -12.76 -9.97 13.52
N GLU A 204 -11.52 -10.33 13.28
CA GLU A 204 -10.48 -10.45 14.30
C GLU A 204 -9.41 -9.37 14.12
N ALA A 205 -8.94 -8.85 15.25
CA ALA A 205 -7.73 -8.03 15.29
C ALA A 205 -6.51 -8.92 15.59
N PHE A 206 -5.37 -8.55 15.01
CA PHE A 206 -4.12 -9.29 15.20
C PHE A 206 -2.93 -8.36 15.35
N GLU A 207 -1.86 -8.88 15.95
CA GLU A 207 -0.58 -8.21 16.13
C GLU A 207 0.55 -9.16 15.70
N ILE A 208 1.47 -8.67 14.88
CA ILE A 208 2.64 -9.41 14.40
C ILE A 208 3.89 -8.64 14.83
N PRO A 209 4.56 -9.07 15.92
CA PRO A 209 5.78 -8.42 16.38
C PRO A 209 6.92 -8.61 15.37
N TYR A 210 7.80 -7.61 15.27
CA TYR A 210 9.04 -7.72 14.48
C TYR A 210 10.17 -6.88 15.08
N GLU A 211 11.41 -7.23 14.72
CA GLU A 211 12.59 -6.45 15.09
C GLU A 211 13.04 -5.57 13.92
N PRO A 212 13.09 -4.24 14.12
CA PRO A 212 13.52 -3.34 13.05
C PRO A 212 15.00 -3.53 12.74
N LEU A 213 15.35 -3.57 11.46
CA LEU A 213 16.73 -3.57 11.03
C LEU A 213 17.27 -2.13 10.97
N PRO A 214 18.54 -1.87 11.37
CA PRO A 214 19.14 -0.54 11.38
C PRO A 214 19.56 -0.08 9.97
N VAL A 215 18.78 -0.40 8.97
CA VAL A 215 18.95 -0.01 7.57
C VAL A 215 17.59 0.37 6.99
N SER A 216 17.58 1.38 6.14
CA SER A 216 16.39 1.76 5.42
C SER A 216 16.68 1.82 3.92
N ARG A 217 15.71 1.45 3.11
CA ARG A 217 15.77 1.51 1.66
C ARG A 217 14.44 2.01 1.11
N GLY A 218 14.50 2.92 0.15
CA GLY A 218 13.30 3.33 -0.58
C GLY A 218 12.66 2.15 -1.32
N GLY A 219 11.33 2.07 -1.30
CA GLY A 219 10.57 1.02 -1.98
C GLY A 219 10.30 -0.23 -1.13
N THR A 220 10.63 -0.23 0.16
CA THR A 220 10.27 -1.36 1.06
C THR A 220 8.78 -1.49 1.25
N GLY A 221 8.03 -0.37 1.30
CA GLY A 221 6.57 -0.37 1.30
C GLY A 221 6.02 -0.99 0.02
N ASP A 222 6.53 -0.58 -1.13
CA ASP A 222 6.09 -1.12 -2.44
C ASP A 222 6.39 -2.63 -2.56
N LEU A 223 7.55 -3.09 -2.05
CA LEU A 223 7.86 -4.51 -1.98
C LEU A 223 6.87 -5.25 -1.08
N PHE A 224 6.60 -4.71 0.10
CA PHE A 224 5.61 -5.25 1.04
C PHE A 224 4.24 -5.38 0.37
N SER A 225 3.75 -4.29 -0.21
CA SER A 225 2.44 -4.21 -0.87
C SER A 225 2.32 -5.17 -2.06
N ALA A 226 3.40 -5.33 -2.85
CA ALA A 226 3.41 -6.26 -3.97
C ALA A 226 3.34 -7.74 -3.52
N VAL A 227 4.16 -8.13 -2.52
CA VAL A 227 4.14 -9.49 -1.98
C VAL A 227 2.80 -9.78 -1.32
N MET A 228 2.29 -8.85 -0.53
CA MET A 228 1.01 -8.97 0.15
C MET A 228 -0.15 -9.11 -0.84
N LEU A 229 -0.20 -8.26 -1.87
CA LEU A 229 -1.22 -8.34 -2.93
C LEU A 229 -1.24 -9.73 -3.58
N LYS A 230 -0.06 -10.27 -3.95
CA LYS A 230 0.03 -11.64 -4.52
C LYS A 230 -0.54 -12.70 -3.58
N LEU A 231 -0.21 -12.64 -2.31
CA LEU A 231 -0.66 -13.63 -1.32
C LEU A 231 -2.17 -13.54 -1.07
N LEU A 232 -2.72 -12.32 -1.05
CA LEU A 232 -4.17 -12.11 -0.94
C LEU A 232 -4.93 -12.57 -2.19
N MET A 233 -4.35 -12.42 -3.38
CA MET A 233 -4.94 -12.94 -4.63
C MET A 233 -5.11 -14.46 -4.60
N VAL A 234 -4.22 -15.19 -3.93
CA VAL A 234 -4.36 -16.64 -3.70
C VAL A 234 -5.16 -16.98 -2.44
N ARG A 235 -5.90 -16.02 -1.88
CA ARG A 235 -6.78 -16.18 -0.71
C ARG A 235 -6.05 -16.58 0.58
N MET A 236 -4.79 -16.18 0.74
CA MET A 236 -4.10 -16.34 2.02
C MET A 236 -4.76 -15.43 3.07
N PRO A 237 -4.94 -15.89 4.32
CA PRO A 237 -5.43 -15.06 5.41
C PRO A 237 -4.60 -13.79 5.58
N LEU A 238 -5.24 -12.67 5.93
CA LEU A 238 -4.59 -11.35 5.99
C LEU A 238 -3.37 -11.33 6.91
N ALA A 239 -3.45 -11.93 8.09
CA ALA A 239 -2.34 -11.98 9.05
C ALA A 239 -1.14 -12.76 8.50
N ASP A 240 -1.38 -13.91 7.84
CA ASP A 240 -0.33 -14.71 7.24
C ASP A 240 0.32 -13.97 6.07
N ALA A 241 -0.50 -13.36 5.20
CA ALA A 241 -0.01 -12.56 4.07
C ALA A 241 0.88 -11.40 4.55
N ALA A 242 0.47 -10.70 5.61
CA ALA A 242 1.25 -9.63 6.23
C ALA A 242 2.58 -10.14 6.80
N GLN A 243 2.58 -11.28 7.48
CA GLN A 243 3.80 -11.87 8.03
C GLN A 243 4.79 -12.27 6.94
N PHE A 244 4.33 -12.95 5.89
CA PHE A 244 5.20 -13.33 4.76
C PHE A 244 5.71 -12.12 3.98
N ALA A 245 4.90 -11.07 3.79
CA ALA A 245 5.34 -9.81 3.19
C ALA A 245 6.42 -9.14 4.05
N GLY A 246 6.27 -9.16 5.38
CA GLY A 246 7.29 -8.71 6.33
C GLY A 246 8.62 -9.46 6.18
N TYR A 247 8.59 -10.77 6.08
CA TYR A 247 9.80 -11.59 5.84
C TYR A 247 10.47 -11.26 4.50
N ALA A 248 9.71 -10.98 3.45
CA ALA A 248 10.29 -10.57 2.16
C ALA A 248 11.03 -9.24 2.26
N VAL A 249 10.48 -8.25 2.97
CA VAL A 249 11.13 -6.97 3.26
C VAL A 249 12.38 -7.16 4.11
N GLU A 250 12.28 -7.95 5.18
CA GLU A 250 13.43 -8.26 6.04
C GLU A 250 14.58 -8.89 5.24
N GLY A 251 14.27 -9.85 4.35
CA GLY A 251 15.25 -10.50 3.47
C GLY A 251 15.98 -9.50 2.56
N GLU A 252 15.28 -8.53 1.98
CA GLU A 252 15.90 -7.48 1.17
C GLU A 252 16.76 -6.51 2.00
N LEU A 253 16.28 -6.12 3.18
CA LEU A 253 17.05 -5.24 4.08
C LEU A 253 18.32 -5.94 4.62
N ARG A 254 18.29 -7.24 4.88
CA ARG A 254 19.48 -8.02 5.27
C ARG A 254 20.52 -8.07 4.14
N LYS A 255 20.09 -8.24 2.88
CA LYS A 255 20.98 -8.16 1.70
C LYS A 255 21.63 -6.77 1.58
N GLU A 256 20.84 -5.70 1.78
CA GLU A 256 21.35 -4.34 1.74
C GLU A 256 22.35 -4.07 2.88
N LYS A 257 22.05 -4.52 4.10
CA LYS A 257 22.97 -4.43 5.23
C LYS A 257 24.31 -5.08 4.91
N SER A 258 24.33 -6.26 4.32
CA SER A 258 25.56 -6.97 3.91
C SER A 258 26.35 -6.25 2.81
N ARG A 259 25.68 -5.47 1.96
CA ARG A 259 26.35 -4.64 0.93
C ARG A 259 27.00 -3.39 1.50
N ILE A 260 26.35 -2.77 2.50
CA ILE A 260 26.82 -1.52 3.11
C ILE A 260 27.88 -1.80 4.19
N LEU A 261 27.78 -2.92 4.90
CA LEU A 261 28.68 -3.32 5.99
C LEU A 261 29.23 -4.74 5.72
N PRO A 262 30.13 -4.90 4.74
CA PRO A 262 30.59 -6.21 4.34
C PRO A 262 31.41 -6.96 5.40
N ASP A 263 31.94 -6.29 6.43
CA ASP A 263 32.82 -6.91 7.42
C ASP A 263 32.65 -6.32 8.84
N LEU A 264 31.54 -6.65 9.51
CA LEU A 264 31.48 -6.58 10.97
C LEU A 264 31.11 -7.93 11.59
N SER A 265 31.67 -9.02 11.05
CA SER A 265 31.73 -10.33 11.69
C SER A 265 33.14 -10.51 12.26
N LEU A 266 33.42 -9.90 13.39
CA LEU A 266 34.47 -10.31 14.33
C LEU A 266 33.82 -10.52 15.66
#